data_4cc2b887b1e8fb5a4986a84692fe143d
#
_entry.id   4cc2b887b1e8fb5a4986a84692fe143d
#
_cell.length_a   1.000
_cell.length_b   1.000
_cell.length_c   1.000
_cell.angle_alpha   90.00
_cell.angle_beta   90.00
_cell.angle_gamma   90.00
#
_symmetry.space_group_name_H-M   'P 1'
#
loop_
_entity.id
_entity.type
_entity.pdbx_description
1 polymer ?
#
loop_
_entity_poly.entity_id
_entity_poly.type
_entity_poly.pdbx_seq_one_letter_code
_entity_poly.pdbx_strand_id
1 'polypeptide(L)'
;MKIIYLNEQDNLFLKPSCVALGFFDGFHLGHLKLVKEVISVAKKNDLKKGLLTFDVQPKSFLTNQSFKYLMSLEDKIELLKKYNFDYLFVLQFNEALAKLEPEEFIKEYIIEAKIKHVVCGFDFHFGNHGLGDSNLLIKNSNNNYQVTIIEKLEYENHKISSSYLRELLNNGDVETVTKLLNRPYSVSGEVIYGRQNGHKIGFPTANIDVKDYVLPQNGVYGAKVFIDDKVYLGMANLGFNPTFKTLSKVSLEVNIFDFDEDVYGKVITIAFIKKIRAEKKFESVNKLIEQLNNDKQYITTHVK
;
A
#
# COMPACT_ATOMS: atom_id res chain seq x y z
N MET A 1 6.17 14.89 -10.63
CA MET A 1 7.08 14.07 -9.80
C MET A 1 7.99 13.26 -10.72
N LYS A 2 9.31 13.25 -10.47
CA LYS A 2 10.26 12.37 -11.17
C LYS A 2 10.45 11.09 -10.35
N ILE A 3 10.41 9.94 -11.02
CA ILE A 3 10.77 8.63 -10.43
C ILE A 3 12.22 8.37 -10.84
N ILE A 4 13.07 8.06 -9.87
CA ILE A 4 14.52 8.00 -10.05
C ILE A 4 15.02 6.70 -9.43
N TYR A 5 15.57 5.81 -10.26
CA TYR A 5 16.22 4.58 -9.82
C TYR A 5 17.70 4.87 -9.55
N LEU A 6 18.08 4.93 -8.27
CA LEU A 6 19.41 5.40 -7.86
C LEU A 6 20.55 4.41 -8.16
N ASN A 7 20.22 3.15 -8.41
CA ASN A 7 21.21 2.12 -8.79
C ASN A 7 21.65 2.24 -10.27
N GLU A 8 20.93 3.03 -11.07
CA GLU A 8 21.29 3.34 -12.44
C GLU A 8 22.14 4.62 -12.45
N GLN A 9 23.43 4.48 -12.82
CA GLN A 9 24.40 5.59 -12.82
C GLN A 9 24.14 6.57 -13.98
N ASP A 10 23.07 7.29 -13.93
CA ASP A 10 22.87 8.44 -14.82
C ASP A 10 23.28 9.73 -14.11
N ASN A 11 23.96 10.63 -14.86
CA ASN A 11 24.29 12.01 -14.45
C ASN A 11 23.01 12.82 -14.20
N LEU A 12 22.32 12.53 -13.10
CA LEU A 12 21.06 13.17 -12.74
C LEU A 12 21.36 14.57 -12.19
N PHE A 13 20.94 15.61 -12.92
CA PHE A 13 20.92 16.97 -12.40
C PHE A 13 19.84 17.10 -11.31
N LEU A 14 20.15 16.60 -10.11
CA LEU A 14 19.27 16.71 -8.95
C LEU A 14 19.43 18.09 -8.29
N LYS A 15 18.31 18.69 -7.91
CA LYS A 15 18.29 19.85 -7.02
C LYS A 15 18.31 19.39 -5.56
N PRO A 16 18.87 20.21 -4.65
CA PRO A 16 18.87 19.91 -3.22
C PRO A 16 17.47 19.55 -2.72
N SER A 17 17.36 18.51 -1.89
CA SER A 17 16.07 17.96 -1.45
C SER A 17 16.01 17.64 0.04
N CYS A 18 14.79 17.62 0.57
CA CYS A 18 14.41 17.02 1.84
C CYS A 18 13.71 15.70 1.53
N VAL A 19 14.18 14.60 2.12
CA VAL A 19 13.74 13.25 1.73
C VAL A 19 13.35 12.42 2.96
N ALA A 20 12.17 11.81 2.90
CA ALA A 20 11.78 10.78 3.87
C ALA A 20 12.37 9.43 3.45
N LEU A 21 12.99 8.71 4.41
CA LEU A 21 13.56 7.38 4.20
C LEU A 21 12.66 6.30 4.79
N GLY A 22 12.39 5.25 4.03
CA GLY A 22 11.61 4.11 4.51
C GLY A 22 11.05 3.23 3.39
N PHE A 23 10.47 2.10 3.78
CA PHE A 23 9.79 1.23 2.82
C PHE A 23 8.37 1.72 2.49
N PHE A 24 7.70 2.40 3.42
CA PHE A 24 6.38 3.02 3.27
C PHE A 24 5.27 2.05 2.82
N ASP A 25 5.25 0.86 3.38
CA ASP A 25 4.20 -0.10 3.09
C ASP A 25 2.89 0.28 3.77
N GLY A 26 1.88 0.61 2.96
CA GLY A 26 0.56 1.03 3.40
C GLY A 26 0.37 2.52 3.68
N PHE A 27 1.43 3.33 3.82
CA PHE A 27 1.32 4.78 4.09
C PHE A 27 0.37 5.13 5.24
N HIS A 28 0.58 4.50 6.40
CA HIS A 28 -0.19 4.75 7.62
C HIS A 28 0.11 6.12 8.25
N LEU A 29 -0.64 6.51 9.28
CA LEU A 29 -0.47 7.81 9.95
C LEU A 29 0.96 8.12 10.38
N GLY A 30 1.74 7.11 10.81
CA GLY A 30 3.17 7.27 11.08
C GLY A 30 3.95 7.72 9.84
N HIS A 31 3.74 7.08 8.69
CA HIS A 31 4.36 7.48 7.42
C HIS A 31 3.87 8.86 6.96
N LEU A 32 2.58 9.17 7.14
CA LEU A 32 2.05 10.49 6.81
C LEU A 32 2.66 11.61 7.66
N LYS A 33 3.10 11.31 8.89
CA LYS A 33 3.84 12.28 9.72
C LYS A 33 5.20 12.61 9.10
N LEU A 34 5.93 11.59 8.58
CA LEU A 34 7.18 11.84 7.85
C LEU A 34 6.93 12.69 6.60
N VAL A 35 5.90 12.37 5.82
CA VAL A 35 5.52 13.12 4.61
C VAL A 35 5.21 14.59 4.93
N LYS A 36 4.44 14.86 5.99
CA LYS A 36 4.13 16.22 6.45
C LYS A 36 5.38 16.98 6.89
N GLU A 37 6.31 16.30 7.56
CA GLU A 37 7.58 16.90 7.97
C GLU A 37 8.45 17.26 6.76
N VAL A 38 8.56 16.37 5.76
CA VAL A 38 9.25 16.67 4.50
C VAL A 38 8.67 17.92 3.85
N ILE A 39 7.34 18.04 3.79
CA ILE A 39 6.67 19.22 3.19
C ILE A 39 7.01 20.49 3.97
N SER A 40 6.98 20.43 5.29
CA SER A 40 7.28 21.54 6.18
C SER A 40 8.73 22.02 6.04
N VAL A 41 9.68 21.08 6.13
CA VAL A 41 11.12 21.36 6.04
C VAL A 41 11.50 21.84 4.63
N ALA A 42 10.99 21.21 3.59
CA ALA A 42 11.27 21.58 2.21
C ALA A 42 10.80 23.01 1.91
N LYS A 43 9.60 23.38 2.39
CA LYS A 43 9.07 24.74 2.25
C LYS A 43 9.94 25.78 2.98
N LYS A 44 10.39 25.46 4.20
CA LYS A 44 11.21 26.38 5.02
C LYS A 44 12.59 26.63 4.44
N ASN A 45 13.19 25.64 3.77
CA ASN A 45 14.58 25.67 3.33
C ASN A 45 14.72 25.73 1.78
N ASP A 46 13.65 25.98 1.05
CA ASP A 46 13.60 25.98 -0.43
C ASP A 46 14.20 24.70 -1.05
N LEU A 47 13.83 23.55 -0.48
CA LEU A 47 14.27 22.24 -0.95
C LEU A 47 13.19 21.54 -1.78
N LYS A 48 13.61 20.60 -2.62
CA LYS A 48 12.70 19.67 -3.30
C LYS A 48 12.19 18.63 -2.32
N LYS A 49 10.93 18.21 -2.48
CA LYS A 49 10.30 17.17 -1.66
C LYS A 49 10.57 15.81 -2.27
N GLY A 50 11.18 14.92 -1.51
CA GLY A 50 11.50 13.57 -1.95
C GLY A 50 11.07 12.49 -0.96
N LEU A 51 10.94 11.29 -1.48
CA LEU A 51 10.79 10.06 -0.71
C LEU A 51 11.73 9.02 -1.30
N LEU A 52 12.46 8.31 -0.43
CA LEU A 52 13.31 7.19 -0.81
C LEU A 52 12.69 5.90 -0.30
N THR A 53 12.51 4.95 -1.20
CA THR A 53 11.92 3.62 -0.92
C THR A 53 12.67 2.53 -1.69
N PHE A 54 12.30 1.27 -1.46
CA PHE A 54 12.81 0.12 -2.19
C PHE A 54 11.74 -0.41 -3.14
N ASP A 55 12.17 -1.05 -4.23
CA ASP A 55 11.30 -1.75 -5.19
C ASP A 55 10.68 -2.99 -4.57
N VAL A 56 11.46 -3.74 -3.77
CA VAL A 56 11.00 -4.93 -3.04
C VAL A 56 11.24 -4.78 -1.54
N GLN A 57 10.52 -5.54 -0.73
CA GLN A 57 10.70 -5.52 0.72
C GLN A 57 12.03 -6.21 1.07
N PRO A 58 13.00 -5.50 1.70
CA PRO A 58 14.35 -6.00 1.94
C PRO A 58 14.39 -7.36 2.64
N LYS A 59 13.57 -7.54 3.68
CA LYS A 59 13.52 -8.79 4.45
C LYS A 59 13.04 -9.97 3.59
N SER A 60 12.08 -9.76 2.68
CA SER A 60 11.59 -10.83 1.80
C SER A 60 12.65 -11.28 0.81
N PHE A 61 13.41 -10.32 0.27
CA PHE A 61 14.54 -10.63 -0.60
C PHE A 61 15.59 -11.48 0.13
N LEU A 62 16.01 -11.07 1.34
CA LEU A 62 17.01 -11.76 2.14
C LEU A 62 16.57 -13.17 2.58
N THR A 63 15.29 -13.40 2.80
CA THR A 63 14.75 -14.70 3.23
C THR A 63 14.21 -15.56 2.09
N ASN A 64 14.22 -15.05 0.86
CA ASN A 64 13.61 -15.67 -0.33
C ASN A 64 12.15 -16.09 -0.10
N GLN A 65 11.40 -15.25 0.62
CA GLN A 65 10.00 -15.47 0.94
C GLN A 65 9.11 -14.54 0.12
N SER A 66 7.97 -15.04 -0.36
CA SER A 66 6.96 -14.19 -0.99
C SER A 66 6.44 -13.17 0.01
N PHE A 67 6.27 -11.93 -0.43
CA PHE A 67 5.75 -10.85 0.38
C PHE A 67 4.47 -10.30 -0.21
N LYS A 68 3.46 -10.09 0.63
CA LYS A 68 2.23 -9.43 0.26
C LYS A 68 2.28 -7.98 0.73
N TYR A 69 2.01 -7.04 -0.15
CA TYR A 69 2.10 -5.61 0.10
C TYR A 69 0.77 -5.04 0.59
N LEU A 70 0.84 -4.05 1.49
CA LEU A 70 -0.32 -3.21 1.83
C LEU A 70 -0.59 -2.16 0.75
N MET A 71 0.41 -1.87 -0.06
CA MET A 71 0.34 -0.86 -1.11
C MET A 71 1.39 -1.18 -2.19
N SER A 72 0.99 -1.15 -3.46
CA SER A 72 1.92 -1.30 -4.58
C SER A 72 2.80 -0.07 -4.77
N LEU A 73 3.81 -0.16 -5.64
CA LEU A 73 4.64 0.99 -6.01
C LEU A 73 3.81 2.03 -6.79
N GLU A 74 2.91 1.58 -7.65
CA GLU A 74 2.00 2.42 -8.43
C GLU A 74 1.06 3.22 -7.51
N ASP A 75 0.45 2.57 -6.51
CA ASP A 75 -0.41 3.24 -5.52
C ASP A 75 0.39 4.30 -4.73
N LYS A 76 1.66 3.98 -4.40
CA LYS A 76 2.57 4.89 -3.70
C LYS A 76 2.88 6.13 -4.56
N ILE A 77 3.11 5.92 -5.85
CA ILE A 77 3.32 6.99 -6.83
C ILE A 77 2.10 7.92 -6.88
N GLU A 78 0.91 7.34 -7.04
CA GLU A 78 -0.32 8.14 -7.12
C GLU A 78 -0.61 8.90 -5.82
N LEU A 79 -0.32 8.30 -4.67
CA LEU A 79 -0.46 8.99 -3.40
C LEU A 79 0.52 10.16 -3.26
N LEU A 80 1.79 9.98 -3.63
CA LEU A 80 2.81 11.04 -3.56
C LEU A 80 2.54 12.19 -4.52
N LYS A 81 1.95 11.93 -5.69
CA LYS A 81 1.49 12.97 -6.61
C LYS A 81 0.48 13.90 -5.94
N LYS A 82 -0.47 13.35 -5.15
CA LYS A 82 -1.46 14.14 -4.40
C LYS A 82 -0.83 15.09 -3.36
N TYR A 83 0.35 14.72 -2.83
CA TYR A 83 1.13 15.57 -1.92
C TYR A 83 2.12 16.50 -2.65
N ASN A 84 2.10 16.53 -4.00
CA ASN A 84 3.00 17.32 -4.82
C ASN A 84 4.48 17.09 -4.52
N PHE A 85 4.89 15.82 -4.38
CA PHE A 85 6.30 15.45 -4.26
C PHE A 85 7.03 15.69 -5.57
N ASP A 86 8.31 16.12 -5.50
CA ASP A 86 9.15 16.39 -6.66
C ASP A 86 9.87 15.10 -7.12
N TYR A 87 10.33 14.28 -6.15
CA TYR A 87 11.14 13.09 -6.38
C TYR A 87 10.58 11.86 -5.65
N LEU A 88 10.58 10.73 -6.33
CA LEU A 88 10.52 9.41 -5.73
C LEU A 88 11.82 8.68 -6.10
N PHE A 89 12.69 8.48 -5.13
CA PHE A 89 13.89 7.67 -5.27
C PHE A 89 13.53 6.21 -4.98
N VAL A 90 13.83 5.34 -5.93
CA VAL A 90 13.60 3.89 -5.79
C VAL A 90 14.97 3.21 -5.81
N LEU A 91 15.30 2.51 -4.73
CA LEU A 91 16.46 1.64 -4.65
C LEU A 91 16.06 0.22 -5.06
N GLN A 92 16.69 -0.28 -6.10
CA GLN A 92 16.56 -1.69 -6.49
C GLN A 92 17.33 -2.55 -5.48
N PHE A 93 16.59 -3.30 -4.66
CA PHE A 93 17.19 -4.10 -3.61
C PHE A 93 17.80 -5.37 -4.17
N ASN A 94 19.11 -5.47 -4.10
CA ASN A 94 19.91 -6.58 -4.60
C ASN A 94 21.01 -6.97 -3.60
N GLU A 95 21.82 -8.00 -3.93
CA GLU A 95 22.90 -8.45 -3.06
C GLU A 95 23.96 -7.39 -2.77
N ALA A 96 24.25 -6.51 -3.73
CA ALA A 96 25.24 -5.44 -3.55
C ALA A 96 24.73 -4.43 -2.51
N LEU A 97 23.46 -3.95 -2.67
CA LEU A 97 22.85 -3.04 -1.70
C LEU A 97 22.67 -3.68 -0.32
N ALA A 98 22.38 -5.00 -0.26
CA ALA A 98 22.24 -5.72 0.99
C ALA A 98 23.53 -5.83 1.80
N LYS A 99 24.70 -5.78 1.12
CA LYS A 99 26.04 -5.85 1.71
C LYS A 99 26.71 -4.49 1.88
N LEU A 100 26.03 -3.41 1.44
CA LEU A 100 26.60 -2.06 1.48
C LEU A 100 26.73 -1.57 2.92
N GLU A 101 27.93 -1.13 3.30
CA GLU A 101 28.16 -0.60 4.64
C GLU A 101 27.38 0.71 4.86
N PRO A 102 26.95 1.00 6.10
CA PRO A 102 26.12 2.18 6.37
C PRO A 102 26.75 3.50 5.90
N GLU A 103 28.05 3.66 6.03
CA GLU A 103 28.78 4.86 5.60
C GLU A 103 28.76 5.02 4.07
N GLU A 104 28.89 3.92 3.34
CA GLU A 104 28.80 3.91 1.88
C GLU A 104 27.37 4.24 1.42
N PHE A 105 26.35 3.69 2.09
CA PHE A 105 24.95 4.05 1.85
C PHE A 105 24.72 5.56 2.02
N ILE A 106 25.24 6.15 3.10
CA ILE A 106 25.13 7.60 3.34
C ILE A 106 25.80 8.39 2.23
N LYS A 107 27.01 8.00 1.82
CA LYS A 107 27.77 8.66 0.75
C LYS A 107 26.98 8.62 -0.57
N GLU A 108 26.60 7.43 -1.02
CA GLU A 108 26.02 7.22 -2.35
C GLU A 108 24.58 7.74 -2.45
N TYR A 109 23.74 7.36 -1.47
CA TYR A 109 22.28 7.60 -1.57
C TYR A 109 21.78 8.83 -0.83
N ILE A 110 22.63 9.49 -0.03
CA ILE A 110 22.26 10.74 0.64
C ILE A 110 23.10 11.90 0.11
N ILE A 111 24.43 11.81 0.21
CA ILE A 111 25.31 12.95 -0.11
C ILE A 111 25.37 13.19 -1.61
N GLU A 112 25.66 12.15 -2.40
CA GLU A 112 25.77 12.25 -3.88
C GLU A 112 24.39 12.50 -4.52
N ALA A 113 23.32 12.00 -3.93
CA ALA A 113 21.94 12.31 -4.32
C ALA A 113 21.49 13.74 -3.94
N LYS A 114 22.38 14.57 -3.37
CA LYS A 114 22.13 15.96 -2.95
C LYS A 114 20.96 16.11 -1.96
N ILE A 115 20.75 15.11 -1.11
CA ILE A 115 19.79 15.20 -0.03
C ILE A 115 20.38 16.09 1.05
N LYS A 116 19.72 17.20 1.37
CA LYS A 116 20.16 18.18 2.37
C LYS A 116 19.43 18.06 3.69
N HIS A 117 18.31 17.35 3.71
CA HIS A 117 17.60 17.05 4.93
C HIS A 117 16.96 15.65 4.84
N VAL A 118 17.30 14.81 5.79
CA VAL A 118 16.73 13.45 5.94
C VAL A 118 15.64 13.49 6.98
N VAL A 119 14.49 12.87 6.67
CA VAL A 119 13.42 12.62 7.63
C VAL A 119 13.23 11.11 7.75
N CYS A 120 13.38 10.53 8.94
CA CYS A 120 13.23 9.10 9.15
C CYS A 120 12.45 8.77 10.42
N GLY A 121 11.94 7.56 10.52
CA GLY A 121 11.36 7.05 11.77
C GLY A 121 12.43 6.70 12.79
N PHE A 122 12.07 6.71 14.06
CA PHE A 122 12.96 6.33 15.18
C PHE A 122 13.51 4.88 15.04
N ASP A 123 12.80 4.02 14.31
CA ASP A 123 13.12 2.62 14.06
C ASP A 123 13.63 2.36 12.62
N PHE A 124 14.14 3.39 11.97
CA PHE A 124 14.72 3.27 10.64
C PHE A 124 16.10 2.60 10.73
N HIS A 125 16.29 1.54 9.93
CA HIS A 125 17.56 0.83 9.77
C HIS A 125 17.96 0.75 8.29
N PHE A 126 19.27 0.77 8.02
CA PHE A 126 19.82 0.72 6.68
C PHE A 126 21.23 0.09 6.68
N GLY A 127 21.77 -0.14 5.47
CA GLY A 127 23.07 -0.73 5.30
C GLY A 127 23.11 -2.22 5.61
N ASN A 128 24.32 -2.78 5.58
CA ASN A 128 24.59 -4.21 5.79
C ASN A 128 23.97 -4.69 7.11
N HIS A 129 23.13 -5.74 7.04
CA HIS A 129 22.38 -6.30 8.18
C HIS A 129 21.58 -5.27 9.02
N GLY A 130 21.30 -4.08 8.48
CA GLY A 130 20.60 -3.01 9.20
C GLY A 130 21.45 -2.40 10.33
N LEU A 131 22.77 -2.41 10.21
CA LEU A 131 23.71 -1.86 11.19
C LEU A 131 23.62 -0.33 11.29
N GLY A 132 23.18 0.36 10.22
CA GLY A 132 22.90 1.77 10.24
C GLY A 132 21.56 2.05 10.92
N ASP A 133 21.50 3.09 11.75
CA ASP A 133 20.30 3.58 12.41
C ASP A 133 20.19 5.11 12.30
N SER A 134 19.16 5.68 12.88
CA SER A 134 18.94 7.13 12.90
C SER A 134 20.04 7.92 13.63
N ASN A 135 20.70 7.32 14.63
CA ASN A 135 21.81 7.96 15.35
C ASN A 135 23.08 8.00 14.48
N LEU A 136 23.31 6.94 13.71
CA LEU A 136 24.43 6.90 12.77
C LEU A 136 24.26 7.95 11.67
N LEU A 137 23.02 8.17 11.18
CA LEU A 137 22.73 9.27 10.26
C LEU A 137 23.12 10.64 10.83
N ILE A 138 22.80 10.90 12.10
CA ILE A 138 23.18 12.16 12.76
C ILE A 138 24.70 12.25 12.89
N LYS A 139 25.35 11.19 13.38
CA LYS A 139 26.80 11.15 13.62
C LYS A 139 27.59 11.39 12.33
N ASN A 140 27.16 10.83 11.21
CA ASN A 140 27.87 10.89 9.93
C ASN A 140 27.39 12.06 9.04
N SER A 141 26.57 12.96 9.56
CA SER A 141 26.06 14.10 8.78
C SER A 141 27.17 15.08 8.35
N ASN A 142 28.15 15.31 9.20
CA ASN A 142 29.34 16.15 8.94
C ASN A 142 29.01 17.48 8.23
N ASN A 143 27.91 18.13 8.59
CA ASN A 143 27.33 19.31 7.94
C ASN A 143 26.91 19.13 6.45
N ASN A 144 26.93 17.92 5.92
CA ASN A 144 26.47 17.67 4.54
C ASN A 144 24.94 17.70 4.44
N TYR A 145 24.25 17.26 5.50
CA TYR A 145 22.79 17.21 5.59
C TYR A 145 22.34 17.31 7.06
N GLN A 146 21.05 17.57 7.26
CA GLN A 146 20.39 17.56 8.56
C GLN A 146 19.51 16.31 8.69
N VAL A 147 19.15 15.93 9.92
CA VAL A 147 18.29 14.78 10.20
C VAL A 147 17.15 15.19 11.14
N THR A 148 15.92 14.83 10.78
CA THR A 148 14.76 14.88 11.67
C THR A 148 14.26 13.46 11.92
N ILE A 149 14.21 13.07 13.20
CA ILE A 149 13.68 11.76 13.61
C ILE A 149 12.24 11.94 14.04
N ILE A 150 11.34 11.12 13.50
CA ILE A 150 9.92 11.11 13.84
C ILE A 150 9.66 10.00 14.85
N GLU A 151 9.13 10.40 16.01
CA GLU A 151 8.74 9.49 17.07
C GLU A 151 7.55 8.62 16.67
N LYS A 152 7.44 7.45 17.33
CA LYS A 152 6.31 6.52 17.14
C LYS A 152 4.96 7.22 17.34
N LEU A 153 3.97 6.77 16.56
CA LEU A 153 2.58 7.07 16.82
C LEU A 153 1.87 5.81 17.34
N GLU A 154 0.95 6.01 18.26
CA GLU A 154 0.16 4.95 18.87
C GLU A 154 -1.33 5.20 18.66
N TYR A 155 -2.08 4.13 18.55
CA TYR A 155 -3.54 4.09 18.52
C TYR A 155 -3.99 2.99 19.48
N GLU A 156 -4.79 3.34 20.49
CA GLU A 156 -5.29 2.40 21.51
C GLU A 156 -4.17 1.53 22.12
N ASN A 157 -3.04 2.16 22.51
CA ASN A 157 -1.85 1.51 23.06
C ASN A 157 -1.08 0.58 22.11
N HIS A 158 -1.41 0.56 20.83
CA HIS A 158 -0.68 -0.18 19.81
C HIS A 158 0.13 0.77 18.95
N LYS A 159 1.41 0.44 18.69
CA LYS A 159 2.22 1.18 17.70
C LYS A 159 1.55 1.07 16.33
N ILE A 160 1.29 2.23 15.71
CA ILE A 160 0.82 2.26 14.32
C ILE A 160 1.95 1.81 13.41
N SER A 161 1.78 0.65 12.75
CA SER A 161 2.79 0.02 11.90
C SER A 161 2.15 -0.83 10.82
N SER A 162 2.93 -1.15 9.76
CA SER A 162 2.48 -2.09 8.72
C SER A 162 2.12 -3.46 9.29
N SER A 163 2.80 -3.93 10.34
CA SER A 163 2.48 -5.20 11.02
C SER A 163 1.12 -5.15 11.69
N TYR A 164 0.80 -4.06 12.40
CA TYR A 164 -0.50 -3.89 13.05
C TYR A 164 -1.64 -3.77 12.02
N LEU A 165 -1.42 -3.07 10.91
CA LEU A 165 -2.40 -3.03 9.82
C LEU A 165 -2.68 -4.42 9.23
N ARG A 166 -1.67 -5.28 9.09
CA ARG A 166 -1.82 -6.66 8.61
C ARG A 166 -2.65 -7.50 9.59
N GLU A 167 -2.41 -7.34 10.88
CA GLU A 167 -3.19 -8.01 11.93
C GLU A 167 -4.68 -7.60 11.85
N LEU A 168 -4.97 -6.30 11.75
CA LEU A 168 -6.34 -5.79 11.61
C LEU A 168 -7.02 -6.32 10.33
N LEU A 169 -6.31 -6.33 9.20
CA LEU A 169 -6.83 -6.89 7.95
C LEU A 169 -7.11 -8.40 8.08
N ASN A 170 -6.22 -9.15 8.72
CA ASN A 170 -6.41 -10.57 8.96
C ASN A 170 -7.64 -10.87 9.87
N ASN A 171 -8.02 -9.91 10.71
CA ASN A 171 -9.23 -9.96 11.53
C ASN A 171 -10.47 -9.38 10.82
N GLY A 172 -10.28 -8.80 9.62
CA GLY A 172 -11.32 -8.17 8.81
C GLY A 172 -11.76 -6.79 9.30
N ASP A 173 -10.99 -6.17 10.21
CA ASP A 173 -11.27 -4.83 10.73
C ASP A 173 -10.76 -3.73 9.77
N VAL A 174 -11.43 -3.60 8.64
CA VAL A 174 -11.11 -2.59 7.64
C VAL A 174 -11.49 -1.16 8.08
N GLU A 175 -12.38 -1.03 9.06
CA GLU A 175 -12.82 0.26 9.60
C GLU A 175 -11.71 0.89 10.44
N THR A 176 -11.05 0.14 11.33
CA THR A 176 -9.88 0.61 12.06
C THR A 176 -8.70 0.86 11.12
N VAL A 177 -8.47 -0.04 10.15
CA VAL A 177 -7.44 0.20 9.12
C VAL A 177 -7.68 1.52 8.38
N THR A 178 -8.92 1.84 8.03
CA THR A 178 -9.28 3.13 7.41
C THR A 178 -8.88 4.32 8.28
N LYS A 179 -9.12 4.26 9.58
CA LYS A 179 -8.68 5.31 10.54
C LYS A 179 -7.15 5.45 10.54
N LEU A 180 -6.42 4.33 10.62
CA LEU A 180 -4.95 4.31 10.69
C LEU A 180 -4.26 4.70 9.39
N LEU A 181 -4.92 4.52 8.25
CA LEU A 181 -4.47 4.98 6.93
C LEU A 181 -4.93 6.39 6.58
N ASN A 182 -5.94 6.93 7.28
CA ASN A 182 -6.69 8.15 6.93
C ASN A 182 -7.31 8.07 5.52
N ARG A 183 -7.60 6.87 5.06
CA ARG A 183 -8.32 6.55 3.82
C ARG A 183 -8.75 5.07 3.86
N PRO A 184 -9.76 4.66 3.09
CA PRO A 184 -10.09 3.24 2.96
C PRO A 184 -8.90 2.42 2.47
N TYR A 185 -8.75 1.21 3.02
CA TYR A 185 -7.82 0.24 2.48
C TYR A 185 -8.27 -0.20 1.10
N SER A 186 -7.40 -0.14 0.12
CA SER A 186 -7.73 -0.45 -1.26
C SER A 186 -6.68 -1.36 -1.90
N VAL A 187 -7.15 -2.15 -2.87
CA VAL A 187 -6.33 -2.99 -3.72
C VAL A 187 -6.70 -2.75 -5.17
N SER A 188 -5.72 -2.79 -6.07
CA SER A 188 -5.93 -2.61 -7.50
C SER A 188 -5.59 -3.91 -8.23
N GLY A 189 -6.35 -4.24 -9.28
CA GLY A 189 -6.09 -5.43 -10.08
C GLY A 189 -6.84 -5.42 -11.39
N GLU A 190 -6.39 -6.25 -12.31
CA GLU A 190 -7.01 -6.45 -13.60
C GLU A 190 -8.29 -7.28 -13.46
N VAL A 191 -9.34 -6.89 -14.14
CA VAL A 191 -10.57 -7.68 -14.23
C VAL A 191 -10.35 -8.85 -15.18
N ILE A 192 -10.42 -10.06 -14.64
CA ILE A 192 -10.22 -11.31 -15.40
C ILE A 192 -11.51 -12.09 -15.53
N TYR A 193 -11.54 -13.01 -16.51
CA TYR A 193 -12.68 -13.91 -16.69
C TYR A 193 -12.80 -14.88 -15.51
N GLY A 194 -13.99 -14.94 -14.91
CA GLY A 194 -14.37 -15.88 -13.87
C GLY A 194 -15.38 -16.92 -14.37
N ARG A 195 -16.01 -17.62 -13.43
CA ARG A 195 -17.04 -18.65 -13.76
C ARG A 195 -18.38 -18.07 -14.22
N GLN A 196 -18.60 -16.77 -14.10
CA GLN A 196 -19.82 -16.05 -14.49
C GLN A 196 -21.13 -16.60 -13.87
N ASN A 197 -21.05 -17.33 -12.76
CA ASN A 197 -22.23 -17.88 -12.08
C ASN A 197 -23.16 -16.79 -11.51
N GLY A 198 -22.61 -15.63 -11.16
CA GLY A 198 -23.37 -14.49 -10.65
C GLY A 198 -24.38 -13.95 -11.65
N HIS A 199 -24.09 -13.97 -12.97
CA HIS A 199 -25.03 -13.56 -14.01
C HIS A 199 -26.33 -14.37 -13.98
N LYS A 200 -26.24 -15.69 -13.73
CA LYS A 200 -27.41 -16.58 -13.71
C LYS A 200 -28.40 -16.30 -12.58
N ILE A 201 -27.94 -15.62 -11.53
CA ILE A 201 -28.73 -15.33 -10.33
C ILE A 201 -28.99 -13.82 -10.15
N GLY A 202 -28.68 -13.00 -11.18
CA GLY A 202 -28.92 -11.55 -11.15
C GLY A 202 -27.89 -10.72 -10.38
N PHE A 203 -26.75 -11.31 -10.01
CA PHE A 203 -25.64 -10.63 -9.32
C PHE A 203 -24.33 -10.83 -10.12
N PRO A 204 -24.16 -10.18 -11.29
CA PRO A 204 -22.92 -10.28 -12.04
C PRO A 204 -21.73 -9.80 -11.21
N THR A 205 -20.61 -10.53 -11.26
CA THR A 205 -19.40 -10.21 -10.53
C THR A 205 -18.19 -10.07 -11.46
N ALA A 206 -17.37 -9.04 -11.22
CA ALA A 206 -16.03 -8.89 -11.76
C ALA A 206 -15.05 -9.68 -10.87
N ASN A 207 -14.20 -10.51 -11.48
CA ASN A 207 -13.12 -11.20 -10.79
C ASN A 207 -11.85 -10.37 -10.93
N ILE A 208 -11.19 -10.07 -9.79
CA ILE A 208 -10.04 -9.15 -9.74
C ILE A 208 -8.77 -9.93 -9.47
N ASP A 209 -7.77 -9.85 -10.36
CA ASP A 209 -6.44 -10.39 -10.11
C ASP A 209 -5.59 -9.38 -9.34
N VAL A 210 -5.62 -9.50 -8.01
CA VAL A 210 -4.96 -8.57 -7.08
C VAL A 210 -3.51 -8.95 -6.75
N LYS A 211 -2.95 -9.97 -7.38
CA LYS A 211 -1.55 -10.44 -7.25
C LYS A 211 -1.02 -10.40 -5.80
N ASP A 212 -0.20 -9.40 -5.48
CA ASP A 212 0.63 -9.38 -4.28
C ASP A 212 0.12 -8.48 -3.15
N TYR A 213 -1.17 -8.14 -3.14
CA TYR A 213 -1.74 -7.40 -2.02
C TYR A 213 -2.10 -8.30 -0.83
N VAL A 214 -1.99 -7.73 0.37
CA VAL A 214 -2.62 -8.28 1.58
C VAL A 214 -4.13 -8.13 1.42
N LEU A 215 -4.84 -9.23 1.42
CA LEU A 215 -6.31 -9.18 1.40
C LEU A 215 -6.86 -9.23 2.82
N PRO A 216 -7.97 -8.54 3.11
CA PRO A 216 -8.68 -8.70 4.36
C PRO A 216 -9.15 -10.14 4.58
N GLN A 217 -9.52 -10.47 5.82
CA GLN A 217 -10.12 -11.76 6.15
C GLN A 217 -11.26 -12.11 5.18
N ASN A 218 -11.40 -13.41 4.85
CA ASN A 218 -12.50 -13.87 4.00
C ASN A 218 -13.86 -13.42 4.53
N GLY A 219 -14.74 -13.06 3.59
CA GLY A 219 -16.07 -12.54 3.90
C GLY A 219 -16.60 -11.60 2.82
N VAL A 220 -17.75 -11.02 3.13
CA VAL A 220 -18.44 -10.04 2.27
C VAL A 220 -18.21 -8.63 2.83
N TYR A 221 -17.85 -7.71 1.96
CA TYR A 221 -17.54 -6.32 2.30
C TYR A 221 -18.35 -5.37 1.44
N GLY A 222 -18.82 -4.27 2.04
CA GLY A 222 -19.23 -3.09 1.30
C GLY A 222 -17.98 -2.34 0.83
N ALA A 223 -17.95 -2.00 -0.44
CA ALA A 223 -16.77 -1.39 -1.07
C ALA A 223 -17.13 -0.23 -2.00
N LYS A 224 -16.18 0.67 -2.20
CA LYS A 224 -16.17 1.60 -3.34
C LYS A 224 -15.31 1.00 -4.45
N VAL A 225 -15.80 1.07 -5.66
CA VAL A 225 -15.15 0.56 -6.87
C VAL A 225 -14.80 1.74 -7.76
N PHE A 226 -13.52 1.93 -8.02
CA PHE A 226 -13.02 2.99 -8.88
C PHE A 226 -12.72 2.39 -10.26
N ILE A 227 -13.42 2.91 -11.27
CA ILE A 227 -13.28 2.52 -12.67
C ILE A 227 -13.08 3.80 -13.45
N ASP A 228 -11.91 3.95 -14.06
CA ASP A 228 -11.50 5.21 -14.70
C ASP A 228 -11.69 6.39 -13.69
N ASP A 229 -12.43 7.44 -14.06
CA ASP A 229 -12.69 8.61 -13.19
C ASP A 229 -14.01 8.49 -12.39
N LYS A 230 -14.68 7.34 -12.44
CA LYS A 230 -15.97 7.12 -11.80
C LYS A 230 -15.84 6.26 -10.54
N VAL A 231 -16.76 6.47 -9.59
CA VAL A 231 -16.83 5.71 -8.34
C VAL A 231 -18.21 5.09 -8.21
N TYR A 232 -18.23 3.78 -7.98
CA TYR A 232 -19.44 2.99 -7.79
C TYR A 232 -19.46 2.37 -6.40
N LEU A 233 -20.63 2.07 -5.87
CA LEU A 233 -20.75 1.16 -4.73
C LEU A 233 -20.72 -0.29 -5.24
N GLY A 234 -20.24 -1.18 -4.40
CA GLY A 234 -20.19 -2.61 -4.72
C GLY A 234 -20.14 -3.48 -3.48
N MET A 235 -20.40 -4.75 -3.73
CA MET A 235 -20.27 -5.82 -2.75
C MET A 235 -19.09 -6.70 -3.15
N ALA A 236 -18.03 -6.65 -2.36
CA ALA A 236 -16.82 -7.44 -2.56
C ALA A 236 -16.88 -8.74 -1.74
N ASN A 237 -16.63 -9.86 -2.37
CA ASN A 237 -16.52 -11.18 -1.74
C ASN A 237 -15.07 -11.67 -1.80
N LEU A 238 -14.49 -11.92 -0.63
CA LEU A 238 -13.20 -12.58 -0.46
C LEU A 238 -13.45 -14.01 -0.03
N GLY A 239 -13.02 -14.99 -0.82
CA GLY A 239 -13.27 -16.39 -0.55
C GLY A 239 -12.25 -17.32 -1.20
N PHE A 240 -12.27 -18.59 -0.79
CA PHE A 240 -11.45 -19.62 -1.42
C PHE A 240 -12.14 -20.16 -2.66
N ASN A 241 -11.45 -20.15 -3.79
CA ASN A 241 -11.93 -20.78 -5.00
C ASN A 241 -11.39 -22.24 -5.06
N PRO A 242 -12.22 -23.27 -4.83
CA PRO A 242 -11.76 -24.66 -4.71
C PRO A 242 -11.27 -25.29 -6.02
N THR A 243 -11.23 -24.55 -7.13
CA THR A 243 -10.97 -25.11 -8.47
C THR A 243 -9.52 -25.11 -8.91
N PHE A 244 -8.65 -24.37 -8.25
CA PHE A 244 -7.23 -24.47 -8.54
C PHE A 244 -6.60 -25.58 -7.70
N LYS A 245 -6.29 -26.72 -8.31
CA LYS A 245 -5.62 -27.88 -7.68
C LYS A 245 -4.20 -27.55 -7.15
N THR A 246 -3.74 -26.32 -7.29
CA THR A 246 -2.44 -25.84 -6.82
C THR A 246 -2.66 -24.60 -5.98
N LEU A 247 -2.51 -24.74 -4.64
CA LEU A 247 -2.56 -23.69 -3.62
C LEU A 247 -3.86 -22.85 -3.64
N SER A 248 -4.64 -22.94 -2.60
CA SER A 248 -5.91 -22.20 -2.39
C SER A 248 -5.69 -20.66 -2.45
N LYS A 249 -5.68 -20.10 -3.65
CA LYS A 249 -5.59 -18.64 -3.84
C LYS A 249 -6.93 -18.03 -3.42
N VAL A 250 -6.89 -17.04 -2.54
CA VAL A 250 -8.07 -16.23 -2.21
C VAL A 250 -8.47 -15.47 -3.47
N SER A 251 -9.75 -15.57 -3.86
CA SER A 251 -10.35 -14.81 -4.95
C SER A 251 -11.02 -13.55 -4.41
N LEU A 252 -10.93 -12.46 -5.16
CA LEU A 252 -11.70 -11.24 -4.97
C LEU A 252 -12.71 -11.12 -6.10
N GLU A 253 -14.00 -11.23 -5.77
CA GLU A 253 -15.11 -11.05 -6.68
C GLU A 253 -15.93 -9.83 -6.24
N VAL A 254 -16.31 -8.96 -7.17
CA VAL A 254 -17.04 -7.75 -6.86
C VAL A 254 -18.29 -7.61 -7.71
N ASN A 255 -19.47 -7.58 -7.07
CA ASN A 255 -20.70 -7.12 -7.71
C ASN A 255 -20.76 -5.60 -7.63
N ILE A 256 -20.66 -4.93 -8.78
CA ILE A 256 -20.69 -3.48 -8.91
C ILE A 256 -22.14 -3.05 -9.07
N PHE A 257 -22.65 -2.15 -8.21
CA PHE A 257 -24.04 -1.74 -8.21
C PHE A 257 -24.31 -0.74 -9.32
N ASP A 258 -25.46 -0.90 -9.95
CA ASP A 258 -25.96 0.00 -11.02
C ASP A 258 -24.94 0.20 -12.14
N PHE A 259 -24.31 -0.92 -12.56
CA PHE A 259 -23.24 -0.96 -13.55
C PHE A 259 -23.46 -2.13 -14.52
N ASP A 260 -23.41 -1.85 -15.84
CA ASP A 260 -23.67 -2.82 -16.91
C ASP A 260 -22.63 -2.76 -18.05
N GLU A 261 -21.53 -1.99 -17.86
CA GLU A 261 -20.47 -1.88 -18.87
C GLU A 261 -19.49 -3.08 -18.79
N ASP A 262 -18.83 -3.39 -19.91
CA ASP A 262 -17.73 -4.37 -19.95
C ASP A 262 -16.45 -3.75 -19.36
N VAL A 263 -15.84 -4.45 -18.41
CA VAL A 263 -14.62 -4.03 -17.72
C VAL A 263 -13.49 -5.07 -17.79
N TYR A 264 -13.65 -6.13 -18.57
CA TYR A 264 -12.59 -7.14 -18.71
C TYR A 264 -11.30 -6.52 -19.27
N GLY A 265 -10.17 -6.90 -18.68
CA GLY A 265 -8.83 -6.36 -19.00
C GLY A 265 -8.56 -4.97 -18.43
N LYS A 266 -9.56 -4.26 -17.86
CA LYS A 266 -9.32 -3.01 -17.16
C LYS A 266 -8.74 -3.24 -15.76
N VAL A 267 -7.86 -2.35 -15.34
CA VAL A 267 -7.42 -2.28 -13.94
C VAL A 267 -8.41 -1.43 -13.16
N ILE A 268 -9.00 -2.01 -12.13
CA ILE A 268 -9.94 -1.32 -11.24
C ILE A 268 -9.43 -1.36 -9.80
N THR A 269 -9.86 -0.39 -8.98
CA THR A 269 -9.46 -0.32 -7.58
C THR A 269 -10.66 -0.57 -6.67
N ILE A 270 -10.51 -1.48 -5.72
CA ILE A 270 -11.52 -1.86 -4.74
C ILE A 270 -11.12 -1.32 -3.37
N ALA A 271 -11.86 -0.36 -2.85
CA ALA A 271 -11.66 0.20 -1.51
C ALA A 271 -12.66 -0.43 -0.53
N PHE A 272 -12.15 -1.18 0.44
CA PHE A 272 -12.95 -1.85 1.46
C PHE A 272 -13.40 -0.85 2.52
N ILE A 273 -14.71 -0.71 2.70
CA ILE A 273 -15.29 0.27 3.63
C ILE A 273 -15.73 -0.39 4.92
N LYS A 274 -16.45 -1.51 4.82
CA LYS A 274 -17.02 -2.19 5.97
C LYS A 274 -17.19 -3.68 5.72
N LYS A 275 -16.85 -4.50 6.72
CA LYS A 275 -17.18 -5.92 6.71
C LYS A 275 -18.66 -6.12 6.99
N ILE A 276 -19.36 -6.81 6.09
CA ILE A 276 -20.80 -7.06 6.20
C ILE A 276 -21.04 -8.37 6.96
N ARG A 277 -20.33 -9.43 6.58
CA ARG A 277 -20.43 -10.76 7.21
C ARG A 277 -19.28 -11.68 6.82
N ALA A 278 -19.13 -12.78 7.53
CA ALA A 278 -18.28 -13.89 7.13
C ALA A 278 -18.87 -14.65 5.91
N GLU A 279 -18.06 -15.48 5.27
CA GLU A 279 -18.56 -16.45 4.28
C GLU A 279 -19.59 -17.40 4.91
N LYS A 280 -20.61 -17.76 4.12
CA LYS A 280 -21.69 -18.63 4.53
C LYS A 280 -22.06 -19.59 3.42
N LYS A 281 -22.29 -20.86 3.75
CA LYS A 281 -22.90 -21.83 2.82
C LYS A 281 -24.42 -21.68 2.86
N PHE A 282 -25.07 -21.83 1.71
CA PHE A 282 -26.51 -21.71 1.56
C PHE A 282 -27.10 -23.05 1.14
N GLU A 283 -28.25 -23.39 1.71
CA GLU A 283 -28.98 -24.63 1.43
C GLU A 283 -29.64 -24.64 0.03
N SER A 284 -29.90 -23.45 -0.51
CA SER A 284 -30.48 -23.28 -1.85
C SER A 284 -30.05 -21.98 -2.51
N VAL A 285 -30.17 -21.93 -3.84
CA VAL A 285 -29.93 -20.72 -4.65
C VAL A 285 -30.85 -19.58 -4.22
N ASN A 286 -32.10 -19.86 -3.87
CA ASN A 286 -33.07 -18.84 -3.43
C ASN A 286 -32.60 -18.19 -2.10
N LYS A 287 -32.09 -18.98 -1.15
CA LYS A 287 -31.53 -18.44 0.10
C LYS A 287 -30.27 -17.61 -0.12
N LEU A 288 -29.44 -17.97 -1.11
CA LEU A 288 -28.32 -17.14 -1.52
C LEU A 288 -28.80 -15.78 -2.10
N ILE A 289 -29.76 -15.79 -3.00
CA ILE A 289 -30.32 -14.57 -3.62
C ILE A 289 -30.95 -13.66 -2.54
N GLU A 290 -31.72 -14.21 -1.63
CA GLU A 290 -32.30 -13.48 -0.50
C GLU A 290 -31.21 -12.75 0.32
N GLN A 291 -30.12 -13.48 0.66
CA GLN A 291 -29.01 -12.91 1.43
C GLN A 291 -28.27 -11.81 0.62
N LEU A 292 -28.02 -12.03 -0.67
CA LEU A 292 -27.35 -11.03 -1.52
C LEU A 292 -28.17 -9.74 -1.65
N ASN A 293 -29.51 -9.84 -1.72
CA ASN A 293 -30.38 -8.66 -1.70
C ASN A 293 -30.31 -7.91 -0.36
N ASN A 294 -30.31 -8.62 0.76
CA ASN A 294 -30.16 -8.02 2.08
C ASN A 294 -28.79 -7.35 2.23
N ASP A 295 -27.71 -7.99 1.77
CA ASP A 295 -26.37 -7.43 1.79
C ASP A 295 -26.30 -6.14 0.91
N LYS A 296 -26.87 -6.18 -0.31
CA LYS A 296 -26.94 -5.02 -1.21
C LYS A 296 -27.69 -3.87 -0.56
N GLN A 297 -28.87 -4.13 0.01
CA GLN A 297 -29.68 -3.11 0.69
C GLN A 297 -28.91 -2.49 1.87
N TYR A 298 -28.26 -3.31 2.69
CA TYR A 298 -27.45 -2.84 3.81
C TYR A 298 -26.30 -1.95 3.34
N ILE A 299 -25.56 -2.38 2.31
CA ILE A 299 -24.44 -1.61 1.73
C ILE A 299 -24.92 -0.27 1.20
N THR A 300 -25.99 -0.26 0.41
CA THR A 300 -26.54 0.97 -0.18
C THR A 300 -26.97 1.98 0.89
N THR A 301 -27.43 1.50 2.05
CA THR A 301 -27.92 2.36 3.13
C THR A 301 -26.81 2.85 4.06
N HIS A 302 -25.77 2.02 4.32
CA HIS A 302 -24.82 2.25 5.40
C HIS A 302 -23.36 2.46 4.94
N VAL A 303 -23.04 2.19 3.68
CA VAL A 303 -21.69 2.39 3.11
C VAL A 303 -21.71 3.65 2.25
N LYS A 304 -21.07 4.71 2.74
CA LYS A 304 -21.01 6.03 2.08
C LYS A 304 -19.61 6.37 1.59
#